data_a870f6c0a5fd6b645d2ec9366e28b3a6
#
_entry.id   a870f6c0a5fd6b645d2ec9366e28b3a6
#
_cell.length_a   1.000
_cell.length_b   1.000
_cell.length_c   1.000
_cell.angle_alpha   90.00
_cell.angle_beta   90.00
_cell.angle_gamma   90.00
#
_symmetry.space_group_name_H-M   'P 1'
#
loop_
_entity.id
_entity.type
_entity.pdbx_description
1 polymer ?
#
loop_
_entity_poly.entity_id
_entity_poly.type
_entity_poly.pdbx_seq_one_letter_code
_entity_poly.pdbx_strand_id
1 'polypeptide(L)'
;MRMAFVSKMKEQKDIVRAYRRYLKLQRGYSANTLEAYERDLLKLLNYLEAEDKHLLDVQIEDLQHFAAGLHDIGVNARSQCRILSGVRSFYRFLNEDGYRDDDPTELLESPVLGEHLPEVLSTEEVDALKASIDVSKWEGHRNRAIIEVLFSCGLRVSELVTLKLSDLFIAERFVRVMGKGSKERLVPISQTAIGELDNWFIDRNLMKIKAGEEDYVFLNRRGAHLTRTMILIMVKRQAVEAGIKKTISPHTLRHSCATAL
;
A
#
# COMPACT_ATOMS: atom_id res chain seq x y z
N MET A 1 3.74 4.29 -44.96
CA MET A 1 3.04 4.72 -43.73
C MET A 1 2.81 3.55 -42.74
N ARG A 2 2.14 2.45 -43.10
CA ARG A 2 1.88 1.31 -42.18
C ARG A 2 3.14 0.61 -41.63
N MET A 3 4.19 0.44 -42.40
CA MET A 3 5.44 -0.19 -41.95
C MET A 3 6.22 0.66 -40.95
N ALA A 4 6.28 1.98 -41.13
CA ALA A 4 6.93 2.89 -40.19
C ALA A 4 6.18 2.95 -38.82
N PHE A 5 4.85 2.91 -38.85
CA PHE A 5 4.03 2.86 -37.65
C PHE A 5 4.24 1.56 -36.86
N VAL A 6 4.27 0.41 -37.54
CA VAL A 6 4.54 -0.90 -36.91
C VAL A 6 5.95 -0.96 -36.30
N SER A 7 6.95 -0.35 -36.98
CA SER A 7 8.32 -0.26 -36.46
C SER A 7 8.39 0.58 -35.18
N LYS A 8 7.78 1.78 -35.16
CA LYS A 8 7.72 2.65 -33.98
C LYS A 8 7.02 1.99 -32.78
N MET A 9 5.92 1.28 -33.02
CA MET A 9 5.22 0.54 -31.95
C MET A 9 6.06 -0.62 -31.39
N LYS A 10 6.84 -1.29 -32.21
CA LYS A 10 7.73 -2.36 -31.76
C LYS A 10 8.87 -1.79 -30.92
N GLU A 11 9.49 -0.72 -31.36
CA GLU A 11 10.54 0.01 -30.65
C GLU A 11 10.05 0.48 -29.27
N GLN A 12 8.87 1.12 -29.20
CA GLN A 12 8.27 1.55 -27.95
C GLN A 12 8.07 0.39 -26.96
N LYS A 13 7.59 -0.77 -27.44
CA LYS A 13 7.43 -1.96 -26.59
C LYS A 13 8.77 -2.48 -26.07
N ASP A 14 9.81 -2.44 -26.88
CA ASP A 14 11.14 -2.90 -26.49
C ASP A 14 11.77 -1.95 -25.45
N ILE A 15 11.59 -0.63 -25.59
CA ILE A 15 12.01 0.38 -24.60
C ILE A 15 11.28 0.16 -23.27
N VAL A 16 9.96 -0.04 -23.28
CA VAL A 16 9.19 -0.31 -22.05
C VAL A 16 9.66 -1.59 -21.35
N ARG A 17 10.00 -2.65 -22.12
CA ARG A 17 10.57 -3.87 -21.56
C ARG A 17 11.97 -3.64 -20.96
N ALA A 18 12.80 -2.80 -21.61
CA ALA A 18 14.11 -2.42 -21.12
C ALA A 18 13.98 -1.65 -19.79
N TYR A 19 13.06 -0.67 -19.73
CA TYR A 19 12.76 0.06 -18.49
C TYR A 19 12.34 -0.85 -17.34
N ARG A 20 11.45 -1.82 -17.59
CA ARG A 20 11.06 -2.82 -16.58
C ARG A 20 12.26 -3.60 -16.05
N ARG A 21 13.19 -4.01 -16.93
CA ARG A 21 14.44 -4.68 -16.54
C ARG A 21 15.33 -3.78 -15.71
N TYR A 22 15.49 -2.51 -16.11
CA TYR A 22 16.23 -1.49 -15.36
C TYR A 22 15.69 -1.35 -13.94
N LEU A 23 14.37 -1.14 -13.79
CA LEU A 23 13.74 -1.00 -12.48
C LEU A 23 13.94 -2.24 -11.59
N LYS A 24 13.87 -3.45 -12.19
CA LYS A 24 14.01 -4.71 -11.45
C LYS A 24 15.47 -5.01 -11.09
N LEU A 25 16.39 -4.90 -12.04
CA LEU A 25 17.75 -5.40 -11.90
C LEU A 25 18.71 -4.35 -11.37
N GLN A 26 18.60 -3.11 -11.85
CA GLN A 26 19.52 -2.03 -11.43
C GLN A 26 19.01 -1.27 -10.22
N ARG A 27 17.68 -1.02 -10.13
CA ARG A 27 17.08 -0.30 -8.99
C ARG A 27 16.59 -1.22 -7.87
N GLY A 28 16.51 -2.53 -8.10
CA GLY A 28 16.11 -3.52 -7.09
C GLY A 28 14.68 -3.33 -6.56
N TYR A 29 13.78 -2.78 -7.37
CA TYR A 29 12.42 -2.47 -6.92
C TYR A 29 11.56 -3.73 -6.70
N SER A 30 10.71 -3.68 -5.67
CA SER A 30 9.74 -4.75 -5.39
C SER A 30 8.68 -4.87 -6.49
N ALA A 31 8.05 -6.05 -6.62
CA ALA A 31 6.98 -6.30 -7.58
C ALA A 31 5.86 -5.23 -7.53
N ASN A 32 5.41 -4.85 -6.32
CA ASN A 32 4.40 -3.80 -6.15
C ASN A 32 4.86 -2.43 -6.67
N THR A 33 6.15 -2.11 -6.48
CA THR A 33 6.73 -0.87 -6.98
C THR A 33 6.80 -0.89 -8.51
N LEU A 34 7.25 -2.00 -9.10
CA LEU A 34 7.27 -2.19 -10.56
C LEU A 34 5.89 -2.00 -11.17
N GLU A 35 4.85 -2.66 -10.63
CA GLU A 35 3.48 -2.50 -11.09
C GLU A 35 2.96 -1.06 -10.97
N ALA A 36 3.38 -0.32 -9.93
CA ALA A 36 3.00 1.07 -9.78
C ALA A 36 3.62 1.94 -10.88
N TYR A 37 4.92 1.77 -11.14
CA TYR A 37 5.63 2.49 -12.21
C TYR A 37 5.10 2.14 -13.60
N GLU A 38 4.80 0.86 -13.84
CA GLU A 38 4.20 0.42 -15.11
C GLU A 38 2.83 1.04 -15.35
N ARG A 39 1.96 1.10 -14.32
CA ARG A 39 0.65 1.77 -14.41
C ARG A 39 0.76 3.26 -14.65
N ASP A 40 1.77 3.91 -14.05
CA ASP A 40 1.98 5.34 -14.25
C ASP A 40 2.50 5.63 -15.67
N LEU A 41 3.45 4.82 -16.14
CA LEU A 41 3.95 4.91 -17.50
C LEU A 41 2.83 4.64 -18.53
N LEU A 42 1.96 3.66 -18.30
CA LEU A 42 0.84 3.36 -19.18
C LEU A 42 -0.08 4.57 -19.37
N LYS A 43 -0.31 5.39 -18.33
CA LYS A 43 -1.10 6.61 -18.46
C LYS A 43 -0.47 7.62 -19.40
N LEU A 44 0.87 7.79 -19.30
CA LEU A 44 1.60 8.65 -20.23
C LEU A 44 1.54 8.10 -21.65
N LEU A 45 1.76 6.80 -21.85
CA LEU A 45 1.73 6.18 -23.18
C LEU A 45 0.37 6.32 -23.84
N ASN A 46 -0.73 6.14 -23.11
CA ASN A 46 -2.08 6.33 -23.62
C ASN A 46 -2.34 7.79 -24.01
N TYR A 47 -1.82 8.74 -23.23
CA TYR A 47 -1.89 10.16 -23.57
C TYR A 47 -1.12 10.46 -24.85
N LEU A 48 0.13 10.00 -24.97
CA LEU A 48 0.97 10.21 -26.16
C LEU A 48 0.37 9.57 -27.41
N GLU A 49 -0.26 8.40 -27.28
CA GLU A 49 -0.97 7.75 -28.38
C GLU A 49 -2.16 8.60 -28.86
N ALA A 50 -2.91 9.22 -27.94
CA ALA A 50 -4.02 10.11 -28.26
C ALA A 50 -3.55 11.40 -28.96
N GLU A 51 -2.35 11.88 -28.64
CA GLU A 51 -1.72 13.06 -29.24
C GLU A 51 -0.88 12.74 -30.50
N ASP A 52 -0.89 11.49 -30.98
CA ASP A 52 -0.04 10.98 -32.09
C ASP A 52 1.45 11.30 -31.90
N LYS A 53 1.93 11.27 -30.65
CA LYS A 53 3.32 11.56 -30.29
C LYS A 53 4.10 10.30 -29.92
N HIS A 54 5.35 10.26 -30.38
CA HIS A 54 6.28 9.19 -29.99
C HIS A 54 6.99 9.55 -28.67
N LEU A 55 7.23 8.54 -27.82
CA LEU A 55 7.82 8.73 -26.49
C LEU A 55 9.22 9.37 -26.51
N LEU A 56 9.98 9.22 -27.60
CA LEU A 56 11.30 9.83 -27.77
C LEU A 56 11.23 11.30 -28.26
N ASP A 57 10.10 11.74 -28.81
CA ASP A 57 9.90 13.07 -29.37
C ASP A 57 9.23 14.05 -28.39
N VAL A 58 8.96 13.59 -27.16
CA VAL A 58 8.24 14.35 -26.12
C VAL A 58 9.06 15.54 -25.64
N GLN A 59 8.42 16.71 -25.54
CA GLN A 59 8.97 17.95 -25.00
C GLN A 59 8.33 18.29 -23.65
N ILE A 60 8.87 19.28 -22.94
CA ILE A 60 8.34 19.71 -21.63
C ILE A 60 6.86 20.14 -21.72
N GLU A 61 6.48 20.81 -22.81
CA GLU A 61 5.10 21.30 -23.02
C GLU A 61 4.10 20.13 -23.07
N ASP A 62 4.49 19.00 -23.68
CA ASP A 62 3.65 17.80 -23.73
C ASP A 62 3.41 17.21 -22.33
N LEU A 63 4.44 17.21 -21.50
CA LEU A 63 4.35 16.74 -20.13
C LEU A 63 3.56 17.69 -19.23
N GLN A 64 3.63 18.98 -19.49
CA GLN A 64 2.79 19.99 -18.83
C GLN A 64 1.31 19.80 -19.20
N HIS A 65 1.00 19.58 -20.49
CA HIS A 65 -0.35 19.26 -20.95
C HIS A 65 -0.85 17.93 -20.37
N PHE A 66 0.00 16.90 -20.32
CA PHE A 66 -0.32 15.65 -19.64
C PHE A 66 -0.66 15.86 -18.16
N ALA A 67 0.14 16.67 -17.44
CA ALA A 67 -0.10 16.96 -16.02
C ALA A 67 -1.41 17.74 -15.82
N ALA A 68 -1.70 18.73 -16.70
CA ALA A 68 -2.97 19.46 -16.70
C ALA A 68 -4.16 18.52 -16.98
N GLY A 69 -4.04 17.62 -17.95
CA GLY A 69 -5.06 16.62 -18.26
C GLY A 69 -5.35 15.67 -17.08
N LEU A 70 -4.32 15.28 -16.30
CA LEU A 70 -4.54 14.51 -15.08
C LEU A 70 -5.37 15.29 -14.03
N HIS A 71 -5.16 16.60 -13.93
CA HIS A 71 -5.93 17.47 -13.05
C HIS A 71 -7.39 17.55 -13.52
N ASP A 72 -7.62 17.79 -14.80
CA ASP A 72 -8.95 17.99 -15.39
C ASP A 72 -9.86 16.76 -15.26
N ILE A 73 -9.29 15.55 -15.32
CA ILE A 73 -10.02 14.31 -15.05
C ILE A 73 -10.16 13.98 -13.55
N GLY A 74 -9.81 14.91 -12.65
CA GLY A 74 -10.04 14.80 -11.22
C GLY A 74 -9.03 13.93 -10.45
N VAL A 75 -7.83 13.67 -11.00
CA VAL A 75 -6.77 12.98 -10.25
C VAL A 75 -6.29 13.91 -9.15
N ASN A 76 -6.30 13.46 -7.89
CA ASN A 76 -5.86 14.27 -6.76
C ASN A 76 -4.35 14.58 -6.81
N ALA A 77 -3.93 15.72 -6.22
CA ALA A 77 -2.56 16.23 -6.28
C ALA A 77 -1.49 15.21 -5.84
N ARG A 78 -1.75 14.43 -4.79
CA ARG A 78 -0.81 13.38 -4.31
C ARG A 78 -0.63 12.26 -5.35
N SER A 79 -1.69 11.86 -6.01
CA SER A 79 -1.63 10.86 -7.09
C SER A 79 -0.94 11.43 -8.33
N GLN A 80 -1.16 12.70 -8.66
CA GLN A 80 -0.44 13.39 -9.74
C GLN A 80 1.07 13.42 -9.46
N CYS A 81 1.50 13.85 -8.27
CA CYS A 81 2.91 13.84 -7.87
C CYS A 81 3.55 12.45 -8.03
N ARG A 82 2.81 11.38 -7.65
CA ARG A 82 3.30 10.01 -7.79
C ARG A 82 3.44 9.61 -9.27
N ILE A 83 2.46 9.92 -10.11
CA ILE A 83 2.48 9.65 -11.55
C ILE A 83 3.66 10.39 -12.20
N LEU A 84 3.81 11.69 -11.93
CA LEU A 84 4.90 12.49 -12.47
C LEU A 84 6.27 12.00 -11.99
N SER A 85 6.38 11.47 -10.77
CA SER A 85 7.60 10.81 -10.30
C SER A 85 7.92 9.54 -11.10
N GLY A 86 6.89 8.77 -11.50
CA GLY A 86 7.04 7.63 -12.42
C GLY A 86 7.53 8.06 -13.80
N VAL A 87 6.97 9.14 -14.34
CA VAL A 87 7.36 9.74 -15.63
C VAL A 87 8.82 10.22 -15.58
N ARG A 88 9.22 10.94 -14.52
CA ARG A 88 10.63 11.36 -14.33
C ARG A 88 11.58 10.16 -14.27
N SER A 89 11.21 9.10 -13.59
CA SER A 89 12.01 7.87 -13.53
C SER A 89 12.19 7.25 -14.92
N PHE A 90 11.16 7.30 -15.76
CA PHE A 90 11.21 6.77 -17.12
C PHE A 90 12.11 7.60 -18.02
N TYR A 91 11.97 8.94 -18.05
CA TYR A 91 12.81 9.79 -18.90
C TYR A 91 14.27 9.82 -18.44
N ARG A 92 14.52 9.77 -17.13
CA ARG A 92 15.88 9.56 -16.61
C ARG A 92 16.50 8.27 -17.13
N PHE A 93 15.74 7.16 -17.14
CA PHE A 93 16.20 5.90 -17.72
C PHE A 93 16.51 6.07 -19.23
N LEU A 94 15.65 6.75 -20.00
CA LEU A 94 15.90 7.00 -21.41
C LEU A 94 17.20 7.77 -21.66
N ASN A 95 17.49 8.74 -20.82
CA ASN A 95 18.74 9.50 -20.89
C ASN A 95 19.94 8.66 -20.44
N GLU A 96 19.87 7.97 -19.30
CA GLU A 96 20.95 7.12 -18.77
C GLU A 96 21.33 5.95 -19.71
N ASP A 97 20.35 5.38 -20.42
CA ASP A 97 20.52 4.21 -21.33
C ASP A 97 20.77 4.65 -22.80
N GLY A 98 20.89 5.96 -23.06
CA GLY A 98 21.26 6.53 -24.36
C GLY A 98 20.14 6.48 -25.41
N TYR A 99 18.88 6.36 -25.02
CA TYR A 99 17.73 6.51 -25.93
C TYR A 99 17.44 7.98 -26.24
N ARG A 100 17.85 8.90 -25.35
CA ARG A 100 17.74 10.36 -25.50
C ARG A 100 18.98 11.04 -24.92
N ASP A 101 19.32 12.19 -25.49
CA ASP A 101 20.43 13.02 -25.02
C ASP A 101 19.99 14.03 -23.93
N ASP A 102 18.66 14.21 -23.74
CA ASP A 102 18.05 15.17 -22.81
C ASP A 102 16.99 14.48 -21.91
N ASP A 103 16.63 15.15 -20.82
CA ASP A 103 15.52 14.77 -19.93
C ASP A 103 14.44 15.87 -19.98
N PRO A 104 13.31 15.67 -20.70
CA PRO A 104 12.24 16.66 -20.78
C PRO A 104 11.49 16.88 -19.46
N THR A 105 11.78 16.06 -18.44
CA THR A 105 11.14 16.18 -17.11
C THR A 105 11.92 17.06 -16.14
N GLU A 106 13.09 17.55 -16.51
CA GLU A 106 13.98 18.29 -15.60
C GLU A 106 13.30 19.52 -14.99
N LEU A 107 12.57 20.27 -15.81
CA LEU A 107 11.82 21.46 -15.39
C LEU A 107 10.32 21.19 -15.15
N LEU A 108 9.90 19.93 -15.18
CA LEU A 108 8.49 19.57 -14.94
C LEU A 108 8.14 19.79 -13.47
N GLU A 109 7.23 20.70 -13.19
CA GLU A 109 6.76 20.96 -11.84
C GLU A 109 5.77 19.90 -11.36
N SER A 110 5.76 19.66 -10.05
CA SER A 110 4.73 18.82 -9.41
C SER A 110 3.71 19.70 -8.69
N PRO A 111 2.45 19.26 -8.59
CA PRO A 111 1.46 19.97 -7.78
C PRO A 111 1.94 20.18 -6.36
N VAL A 112 1.67 21.35 -5.79
CA VAL A 112 1.94 21.64 -4.39
C VAL A 112 0.99 20.79 -3.53
N LEU A 113 1.56 19.99 -2.64
CA LEU A 113 0.79 19.23 -1.67
C LEU A 113 0.53 20.12 -0.46
N GLY A 114 -0.75 20.31 -0.13
CA GLY A 114 -1.11 20.90 1.16
C GLY A 114 -0.58 20.04 2.32
N GLU A 115 -0.11 20.69 3.39
CA GLU A 115 0.26 19.99 4.61
C GLU A 115 -0.99 19.37 5.23
N HIS A 116 -1.04 18.05 5.24
CA HIS A 116 -2.07 17.29 5.93
C HIS A 116 -1.41 16.62 7.13
N LEU A 117 -1.63 17.16 8.32
CA LEU A 117 -1.20 16.52 9.56
C LEU A 117 -1.88 15.15 9.66
N PRO A 118 -1.13 14.07 9.92
CA PRO A 118 -1.72 12.75 10.09
C PRO A 118 -2.73 12.76 11.24
N GLU A 119 -3.94 12.29 10.98
CA GLU A 119 -4.90 12.04 12.06
C GLU A 119 -4.38 10.90 12.93
N VAL A 120 -4.36 11.11 14.23
CA VAL A 120 -4.02 10.10 15.24
C VAL A 120 -5.20 9.90 16.16
N LEU A 121 -5.36 8.68 16.70
CA LEU A 121 -6.34 8.34 17.72
C LEU A 121 -5.71 8.49 19.11
N SER A 122 -6.47 9.01 20.04
CA SER A 122 -6.13 8.92 21.46
C SER A 122 -6.37 7.49 21.97
N THR A 123 -5.84 7.19 23.15
CA THR A 123 -6.08 5.89 23.83
C THR A 123 -7.56 5.66 24.06
N GLU A 124 -8.29 6.71 24.50
CA GLU A 124 -9.74 6.68 24.74
C GLU A 124 -10.52 6.39 23.44
N GLU A 125 -10.09 6.95 22.30
CA GLU A 125 -10.71 6.67 21.01
C GLU A 125 -10.46 5.22 20.57
N VAL A 126 -9.27 4.67 20.85
CA VAL A 126 -8.98 3.25 20.57
C VAL A 126 -9.79 2.34 21.49
N ASP A 127 -9.96 2.69 22.75
CA ASP A 127 -10.81 1.94 23.68
C ASP A 127 -12.29 2.02 23.27
N ALA A 128 -12.78 3.18 22.85
CA ALA A 128 -14.12 3.34 22.29
C ALA A 128 -14.31 2.48 21.02
N LEU A 129 -13.30 2.43 20.16
CA LEU A 129 -13.31 1.59 18.96
C LEU A 129 -13.43 0.09 19.31
N LYS A 130 -12.70 -0.38 20.32
CA LYS A 130 -12.80 -1.77 20.81
C LYS A 130 -14.15 -2.03 21.49
N ALA A 131 -14.64 -1.08 22.29
CA ALA A 131 -15.91 -1.20 23.01
C ALA A 131 -17.12 -1.25 22.07
N SER A 132 -17.05 -0.65 20.87
CA SER A 132 -18.11 -0.70 19.87
C SER A 132 -18.28 -2.09 19.22
N ILE A 133 -17.31 -3.01 19.42
CA ILE A 133 -17.33 -4.33 18.82
C ILE A 133 -18.20 -5.29 19.63
N ASP A 134 -19.23 -5.83 18.98
CA ASP A 134 -20.09 -6.85 19.54
C ASP A 134 -19.37 -8.21 19.59
N VAL A 135 -18.89 -8.57 20.79
CA VAL A 135 -18.16 -9.83 21.02
C VAL A 135 -19.07 -11.07 21.05
N SER A 136 -20.38 -10.92 21.01
CA SER A 136 -21.28 -12.05 20.86
C SER A 136 -21.27 -12.62 19.43
N LYS A 137 -20.77 -11.85 18.48
CA LYS A 137 -20.58 -12.30 17.09
C LYS A 137 -19.28 -13.07 16.95
N TRP A 138 -19.27 -14.06 16.08
CA TRP A 138 -18.11 -14.94 15.85
C TRP A 138 -16.81 -14.17 15.48
N GLU A 139 -16.93 -12.99 14.85
CA GLU A 139 -15.79 -12.15 14.50
C GLU A 139 -15.42 -11.14 15.60
N GLY A 140 -16.17 -11.05 16.68
CA GLY A 140 -16.02 -10.00 17.69
C GLY A 140 -14.65 -10.01 18.35
N HIS A 141 -14.26 -11.11 18.97
CA HIS A 141 -12.94 -11.25 19.61
C HIS A 141 -11.80 -11.10 18.60
N ARG A 142 -11.95 -11.64 17.37
CA ARG A 142 -10.97 -11.44 16.31
C ARG A 142 -10.78 -9.96 15.99
N ASN A 143 -11.85 -9.21 15.81
CA ASN A 143 -11.79 -7.80 15.42
C ASN A 143 -11.18 -6.94 16.54
N ARG A 144 -11.49 -7.24 17.80
CA ARG A 144 -10.85 -6.58 18.98
C ARG A 144 -9.35 -6.87 19.01
N ALA A 145 -8.94 -8.14 18.86
CA ALA A 145 -7.54 -8.52 18.80
C ALA A 145 -6.80 -7.83 17.65
N ILE A 146 -7.42 -7.72 16.45
CA ILE A 146 -6.83 -7.01 15.32
C ILE A 146 -6.57 -5.54 15.65
N ILE A 147 -7.55 -4.83 16.23
CA ILE A 147 -7.39 -3.40 16.59
C ILE A 147 -6.29 -3.24 17.62
N GLU A 148 -6.31 -4.06 18.66
CA GLU A 148 -5.31 -4.00 19.74
C GLU A 148 -3.89 -4.29 19.22
N VAL A 149 -3.71 -5.34 18.42
CA VAL A 149 -2.39 -5.69 17.85
C VAL A 149 -1.89 -4.61 16.88
N LEU A 150 -2.78 -4.02 16.06
CA LEU A 150 -2.39 -2.89 15.19
C LEU A 150 -1.93 -1.68 15.99
N PHE A 151 -2.62 -1.39 17.09
CA PHE A 151 -2.31 -0.24 17.96
C PHE A 151 -1.09 -0.51 18.81
N SER A 152 -1.05 -1.60 19.59
CA SER A 152 0.03 -1.85 20.55
C SER A 152 1.37 -2.23 19.91
N CYS A 153 1.32 -3.00 18.81
CA CYS A 153 2.54 -3.43 18.10
C CYS A 153 2.90 -2.52 16.92
N GLY A 154 2.05 -1.59 16.54
CA GLY A 154 2.28 -0.70 15.41
C GLY A 154 2.56 -1.44 14.09
N LEU A 155 1.93 -2.58 13.85
CA LEU A 155 2.13 -3.38 12.64
C LEU A 155 1.58 -2.69 11.39
N ARG A 156 2.22 -2.93 10.22
CA ARG A 156 1.57 -2.64 8.95
C ARG A 156 0.43 -3.62 8.71
N VAL A 157 -0.62 -3.19 8.02
CA VAL A 157 -1.75 -4.09 7.70
C VAL A 157 -1.31 -5.34 6.92
N SER A 158 -0.28 -5.21 6.06
CA SER A 158 0.29 -6.37 5.35
C SER A 158 0.99 -7.36 6.30
N GLU A 159 1.67 -6.87 7.34
CA GLU A 159 2.32 -7.69 8.36
C GLU A 159 1.27 -8.39 9.22
N LEU A 160 0.20 -7.69 9.61
CA LEU A 160 -0.90 -8.27 10.39
C LEU A 160 -1.60 -9.42 9.64
N VAL A 161 -1.95 -9.25 8.36
CA VAL A 161 -2.68 -10.30 7.62
C VAL A 161 -1.83 -11.52 7.30
N THR A 162 -0.51 -11.37 7.30
CA THR A 162 0.43 -12.48 7.12
C THR A 162 1.03 -13.01 8.42
N LEU A 163 0.59 -12.49 9.58
CA LEU A 163 1.08 -12.90 10.89
C LEU A 163 0.72 -14.36 11.17
N LYS A 164 1.70 -15.14 11.61
CA LYS A 164 1.59 -16.56 11.89
C LYS A 164 1.62 -16.86 13.37
N LEU A 165 1.04 -17.98 13.79
CA LEU A 165 1.15 -18.48 15.16
C LEU A 165 2.60 -18.74 15.52
N SER A 166 3.39 -19.28 14.59
CA SER A 166 4.84 -19.50 14.72
C SER A 166 5.68 -18.23 14.87
N ASP A 167 5.07 -17.04 14.63
CA ASP A 167 5.72 -15.74 14.81
C ASP A 167 5.41 -15.08 16.17
N LEU A 168 4.57 -15.72 17.00
CA LEU A 168 4.17 -15.21 18.31
C LEU A 168 5.05 -15.81 19.41
N PHE A 169 5.87 -15.01 20.06
CA PHE A 169 6.68 -15.33 21.22
C PHE A 169 6.04 -14.73 22.48
N ILE A 170 4.90 -15.31 22.88
CA ILE A 170 4.04 -14.74 23.91
C ILE A 170 4.71 -14.71 25.28
N ALA A 171 5.46 -15.76 25.63
CA ALA A 171 6.20 -15.84 26.90
C ALA A 171 7.26 -14.74 27.02
N GLU A 172 7.93 -14.42 25.91
CA GLU A 172 8.95 -13.38 25.80
C GLU A 172 8.36 -12.00 25.49
N ARG A 173 7.05 -11.92 25.21
CA ARG A 173 6.32 -10.71 24.84
C ARG A 173 6.83 -10.05 23.55
N PHE A 174 7.12 -10.83 22.53
CA PHE A 174 7.51 -10.34 21.21
C PHE A 174 6.71 -11.01 20.10
N VAL A 175 6.61 -10.29 19.01
CA VAL A 175 6.09 -10.77 17.73
C VAL A 175 7.17 -10.59 16.67
N ARG A 176 7.47 -11.63 15.93
CA ARG A 176 8.36 -11.56 14.77
C ARG A 176 7.56 -11.10 13.56
N VAL A 177 8.06 -10.10 12.85
CA VAL A 177 7.42 -9.57 11.64
C VAL A 177 8.42 -9.44 10.50
N MET A 178 7.98 -9.79 9.31
CA MET A 178 8.73 -9.62 8.07
C MET A 178 8.46 -8.22 7.50
N GLY A 179 9.49 -7.38 7.49
CA GLY A 179 9.43 -6.03 6.94
C GLY A 179 9.73 -5.97 5.44
N LYS A 180 9.85 -4.75 4.91
CA LYS A 180 10.24 -4.49 3.53
C LYS A 180 11.64 -5.09 3.24
N GLY A 181 11.77 -5.81 2.13
CA GLY A 181 13.03 -6.45 1.73
C GLY A 181 13.35 -7.73 2.52
N SER A 182 12.32 -8.42 3.03
CA SER A 182 12.44 -9.66 3.81
C SER A 182 13.31 -9.52 5.07
N LYS A 183 13.40 -8.31 5.64
CA LYS A 183 14.11 -8.09 6.91
C LYS A 183 13.18 -8.42 8.05
N GLU A 184 13.63 -9.34 8.92
CA GLU A 184 12.93 -9.67 10.16
C GLU A 184 13.18 -8.60 11.22
N ARG A 185 12.15 -8.34 12.03
CA ARG A 185 12.27 -7.57 13.26
C ARG A 185 11.38 -8.15 14.34
N LEU A 186 11.82 -8.03 15.59
CA LEU A 186 11.01 -8.31 16.76
C LEU A 186 10.30 -7.03 17.19
N VAL A 187 9.02 -7.15 17.49
CA VAL A 187 8.18 -6.06 17.97
C VAL A 187 7.58 -6.45 19.32
N PRO A 188 7.69 -5.61 20.35
CA PRO A 188 7.08 -5.92 21.64
C PRO A 188 5.56 -5.98 21.49
N ILE A 189 4.91 -6.88 22.26
CA ILE A 189 3.46 -7.01 22.35
C ILE A 189 2.99 -6.72 23.77
N SER A 190 1.93 -5.90 23.89
CA SER A 190 1.37 -5.54 25.19
C SER A 190 0.62 -6.72 25.84
N GLN A 191 0.50 -6.69 27.16
CA GLN A 191 -0.31 -7.67 27.89
C GLN A 191 -1.79 -7.62 27.46
N THR A 192 -2.31 -6.43 27.14
CA THR A 192 -3.66 -6.26 26.63
C THR A 192 -3.85 -6.97 25.29
N ALA A 193 -2.88 -6.83 24.37
CA ALA A 193 -2.94 -7.51 23.08
C ALA A 193 -2.87 -9.03 23.23
N ILE A 194 -2.08 -9.53 24.16
CA ILE A 194 -2.03 -10.97 24.48
C ILE A 194 -3.40 -11.45 24.95
N GLY A 195 -4.03 -10.76 25.89
CA GLY A 195 -5.37 -11.12 26.39
C GLY A 195 -6.46 -11.10 25.30
N GLU A 196 -6.41 -10.14 24.37
CA GLU A 196 -7.34 -10.11 23.22
C GLU A 196 -7.04 -11.25 22.22
N LEU A 197 -5.79 -11.63 22.06
CA LEU A 197 -5.42 -12.80 21.24
C LEU A 197 -5.90 -14.11 21.89
N ASP A 198 -5.75 -14.26 23.19
CA ASP A 198 -6.23 -15.43 23.92
C ASP A 198 -7.73 -15.64 23.75
N ASN A 199 -8.53 -14.55 23.89
CA ASN A 199 -9.96 -14.59 23.63
C ASN A 199 -10.26 -15.00 22.17
N TRP A 200 -9.53 -14.45 21.21
CA TRP A 200 -9.68 -14.82 19.80
C TRP A 200 -9.30 -16.29 19.54
N PHE A 201 -8.26 -16.82 20.18
CA PHE A 201 -7.83 -18.19 19.97
C PHE A 201 -8.85 -19.22 20.45
N ILE A 202 -9.68 -18.89 21.45
CA ILE A 202 -10.82 -19.75 21.83
C ILE A 202 -11.75 -19.94 20.63
N ASP A 203 -12.19 -18.85 19.99
CA ASP A 203 -13.09 -18.90 18.85
C ASP A 203 -12.41 -19.52 17.61
N ARG A 204 -11.15 -19.15 17.37
CA ARG A 204 -10.36 -19.65 16.25
C ARG A 204 -10.22 -21.18 16.27
N ASN A 205 -10.00 -21.75 17.44
CA ASN A 205 -9.80 -23.19 17.60
C ASN A 205 -11.10 -24.01 17.36
N LEU A 206 -12.24 -23.36 17.40
CA LEU A 206 -13.53 -23.95 17.06
C LEU A 206 -13.86 -23.89 15.55
N MET A 207 -13.05 -23.13 14.78
CA MET A 207 -13.31 -22.94 13.36
C MET A 207 -12.80 -24.11 12.50
N LYS A 208 -13.51 -24.38 11.40
CA LYS A 208 -12.97 -25.20 10.33
C LYS A 208 -11.96 -24.40 9.52
N ILE A 209 -10.67 -24.66 9.73
CA ILE A 209 -9.57 -23.97 9.06
C ILE A 209 -9.33 -24.63 7.69
N LYS A 210 -9.08 -23.81 6.68
CA LYS A 210 -8.75 -24.26 5.33
C LYS A 210 -7.33 -24.83 5.30
N ALA A 211 -7.13 -25.95 4.59
CA ALA A 211 -5.82 -26.58 4.46
C ALA A 211 -4.74 -25.59 3.95
N GLY A 212 -3.61 -25.52 4.67
CA GLY A 212 -2.51 -24.59 4.41
C GLY A 212 -2.66 -23.22 5.07
N GLU A 213 -3.75 -22.97 5.81
CA GLU A 213 -4.01 -21.71 6.50
C GLU A 213 -3.89 -21.84 8.04
N GLU A 214 -3.48 -23.00 8.53
CA GLU A 214 -3.48 -23.37 9.96
C GLU A 214 -2.58 -22.47 10.80
N ASP A 215 -1.49 -21.97 10.22
CA ASP A 215 -0.52 -21.14 10.92
C ASP A 215 -0.87 -19.64 10.96
N TYR A 216 -1.87 -19.19 10.19
CA TYR A 216 -2.26 -17.77 10.23
C TYR A 216 -3.03 -17.41 11.49
N VAL A 217 -2.67 -16.31 12.15
CA VAL A 217 -3.31 -15.82 13.38
C VAL A 217 -4.76 -15.41 13.11
N PHE A 218 -5.00 -14.60 12.07
CA PHE A 218 -6.31 -14.01 11.80
C PHE A 218 -6.98 -14.62 10.57
N LEU A 219 -8.12 -15.27 10.81
CA LEU A 219 -8.88 -16.00 9.79
C LEU A 219 -10.22 -15.32 9.52
N ASN A 220 -10.72 -15.51 8.31
CA ASN A 220 -12.09 -15.18 7.93
C ASN A 220 -13.05 -16.37 8.22
N ARG A 221 -14.36 -16.15 8.06
CA ARG A 221 -15.38 -17.18 8.29
C ARG A 221 -15.24 -18.46 7.46
N ARG A 222 -14.39 -18.43 6.39
CA ARG A 222 -14.12 -19.58 5.54
C ARG A 222 -12.84 -20.33 5.95
N GLY A 223 -12.23 -19.95 7.06
CA GLY A 223 -10.99 -20.52 7.56
C GLY A 223 -9.74 -20.15 6.78
N ALA A 224 -9.78 -19.12 5.94
CA ALA A 224 -8.61 -18.58 5.23
C ALA A 224 -8.15 -17.26 5.87
N HIS A 225 -6.88 -16.88 5.69
CA HIS A 225 -6.35 -15.62 6.20
C HIS A 225 -7.10 -14.40 5.66
N LEU A 226 -7.03 -13.30 6.40
CA LEU A 226 -7.68 -12.03 6.04
C LEU A 226 -6.92 -11.29 4.95
N THR A 227 -7.63 -10.51 4.15
CA THR A 227 -7.03 -9.57 3.20
C THR A 227 -6.90 -8.17 3.80
N ARG A 228 -6.00 -7.36 3.27
CA ARG A 228 -5.84 -5.94 3.66
C ARG A 228 -7.14 -5.16 3.52
N THR A 229 -7.91 -5.43 2.46
CA THR A 229 -9.20 -4.79 2.21
C THR A 229 -10.22 -5.14 3.28
N MET A 230 -10.27 -6.40 3.75
CA MET A 230 -11.18 -6.80 4.83
C MET A 230 -10.86 -6.07 6.14
N ILE A 231 -9.58 -5.91 6.47
CA ILE A 231 -9.17 -5.13 7.66
C ILE A 231 -9.58 -3.66 7.51
N LEU A 232 -9.35 -3.05 6.34
CA LEU A 232 -9.73 -1.65 6.09
C LEU A 232 -11.25 -1.44 6.25
N ILE A 233 -12.06 -2.33 5.68
CA ILE A 233 -13.53 -2.26 5.78
C ILE A 233 -13.97 -2.42 7.24
N MET A 234 -13.38 -3.39 7.95
CA MET A 234 -13.68 -3.64 9.36
C MET A 234 -13.36 -2.42 10.21
N VAL A 235 -12.15 -1.85 10.11
CA VAL A 235 -11.73 -0.67 10.89
C VAL A 235 -12.62 0.53 10.60
N LYS A 236 -12.98 0.79 9.34
CA LYS A 236 -13.89 1.89 8.99
C LYS A 236 -15.29 1.70 9.55
N ARG A 237 -15.81 0.48 9.51
CA ARG A 237 -17.14 0.17 10.08
C ARG A 237 -17.15 0.42 11.59
N GLN A 238 -16.13 -0.09 12.31
CA GLN A 238 -16.05 0.10 13.75
C GLN A 238 -15.87 1.58 14.14
N ALA A 239 -15.17 2.37 13.33
CA ALA A 239 -15.05 3.81 13.53
C ALA A 239 -16.41 4.53 13.51
N VAL A 240 -17.26 4.15 12.55
CA VAL A 240 -18.64 4.68 12.46
C VAL A 240 -19.47 4.25 13.66
N GLU A 241 -19.40 2.97 14.05
CA GLU A 241 -20.13 2.42 15.20
C GLU A 241 -19.69 3.05 16.53
N ALA A 242 -18.38 3.39 16.65
CA ALA A 242 -17.82 4.10 17.80
C ALA A 242 -18.09 5.62 17.81
N GLY A 243 -18.74 6.16 16.76
CA GLY A 243 -19.01 7.59 16.64
C GLY A 243 -17.77 8.46 16.40
N ILE A 244 -16.67 7.87 15.92
CA ILE A 244 -15.42 8.59 15.67
C ILE A 244 -15.52 9.32 14.33
N LYS A 245 -15.38 10.65 14.37
CA LYS A 245 -15.51 11.52 13.18
C LYS A 245 -14.26 11.59 12.31
N LYS A 246 -13.11 11.14 12.83
CA LYS A 246 -11.82 11.11 12.10
C LYS A 246 -11.86 10.06 11.00
N THR A 247 -11.11 10.31 9.93
CA THR A 247 -10.91 9.31 8.86
C THR A 247 -9.93 8.23 9.30
N ILE A 248 -10.44 7.09 9.70
CA ILE A 248 -9.62 6.00 10.28
C ILE A 248 -9.27 4.95 9.24
N SER A 249 -8.03 4.49 9.34
CA SER A 249 -7.47 3.39 8.58
C SER A 249 -6.51 2.56 9.45
N PRO A 250 -6.08 1.37 9.03
CA PRO A 250 -5.03 0.64 9.74
C PRO A 250 -3.72 1.43 9.90
N HIS A 251 -3.43 2.37 8.99
CA HIS A 251 -2.28 3.27 9.10
C HIS A 251 -2.48 4.29 10.23
N THR A 252 -3.70 4.78 10.44
CA THR A 252 -4.03 5.68 11.54
C THR A 252 -3.75 5.01 12.89
N LEU A 253 -4.20 3.76 13.10
CA LEU A 253 -3.91 2.98 14.31
C LEU A 253 -2.39 2.81 14.55
N ARG A 254 -1.64 2.49 13.48
CA ARG A 254 -0.19 2.40 13.57
C ARG A 254 0.49 3.74 13.92
N HIS A 255 0.03 4.86 13.36
CA HIS A 255 0.56 6.19 13.70
C HIS A 255 0.25 6.55 15.15
N SER A 256 -0.95 6.21 15.63
CA SER A 256 -1.34 6.43 17.02
C SER A 256 -0.49 5.65 18.01
N CYS A 257 -0.03 4.44 17.66
CA CYS A 257 0.96 3.69 18.45
C CYS A 257 2.23 4.51 18.68
N ALA A 258 2.77 5.14 17.62
CA ALA A 258 4.01 5.92 17.71
C ALA A 258 3.89 7.23 18.52
N THR A 259 2.67 7.70 18.75
CA THR A 259 2.39 8.90 19.56
C THR A 259 1.99 8.59 21.00
N ALA A 260 1.66 7.33 21.29
CA ALA A 260 1.26 6.86 22.62
C ALA A 260 2.44 6.26 23.41
N LEU A 261 3.60 6.09 22.80
CA LEU A 261 4.88 5.68 23.39
C LEU A 261 5.70 6.90 23.79
#